data_5a455b17879b961360ba319adf531f7c
#
_entry.id   5a455b17879b961360ba319adf531f7c
#
_cell.length_a   1.000
_cell.length_b   1.000
_cell.length_c   1.000
_cell.angle_alpha   90.00
_cell.angle_beta   90.00
_cell.angle_gamma   90.00
#
_symmetry.space_group_name_H-M   'P 1'
#
loop_
_entity.id
_entity.type
_entity.pdbx_description
1 polymer ?
#
loop_
_entity_poly.entity_id
_entity_poly.type
_entity_poly.pdbx_seq_one_letter_code
_entity_poly.pdbx_strand_id
1 'polypeptide(L)'
;MLLSMRHMLICAALSVALASAAYAGHAEARRGADHATPAAHTLSLHSAAAIIQDQETGEILYGKNASTVTPIASITKLMTAMVVLDAGLDLNETITISDEDMDSLRGTRSRLKPGASLTRDELLRVALMASENRAAAALGRTYPGGIEAFTRAMNHKAQMLGMNGSRFDDATGLSSANVSSAEDLVKLVRAAHQYDLIRSYTTMTGHELHVAGRPLAYHNTNRLVANGSWNIGLSKTGFTNDAGRCLVLQAKLAERKVIIVLLDSWGKLSRIGDANRIRAWLEANARPQSSGVHKAAQKSRKLAPA
;
A
#
# COMPACT_ATOMS: atom_id res chain seq x y z
N MET A 1 24.21 -65.96 27.48
CA MET A 1 25.50 -66.56 27.01
C MET A 1 26.32 -65.37 26.53
N LEU A 2 27.13 -64.85 27.40
CA LEU A 2 28.59 -65.14 27.49
C LEU A 2 29.31 -64.54 26.30
N LEU A 3 30.07 -63.65 26.49
CA LEU A 3 31.42 -63.29 27.01
C LEU A 3 32.07 -62.51 25.88
N SER A 4 32.80 -61.50 26.02
CA SER A 4 33.86 -61.12 26.93
C SER A 4 34.92 -60.37 26.13
N MET A 5 35.28 -59.23 26.62
CA MET A 5 36.64 -58.88 27.06
C MET A 5 37.67 -58.51 25.99
N ARG A 6 38.15 -57.24 26.14
CA ARG A 6 39.52 -56.86 26.63
C ARG A 6 40.65 -57.11 25.62
N HIS A 7 41.48 -56.18 25.31
CA HIS A 7 42.66 -55.60 25.98
C HIS A 7 43.26 -54.56 25.00
N MET A 8 43.60 -53.37 25.36
CA MET A 8 44.72 -52.86 26.15
C MET A 8 45.99 -52.50 25.29
N LEU A 9 46.34 -51.25 25.37
CA LEU A 9 47.71 -50.71 25.58
C LEU A 9 48.69 -50.75 24.38
N ILE A 10 49.57 -49.82 24.10
CA ILE A 10 50.45 -48.93 24.87
C ILE A 10 51.18 -48.01 23.86
N CYS A 11 51.38 -46.78 24.24
CA CYS A 11 52.51 -45.85 24.07
C CYS A 11 53.48 -45.93 22.89
N ALA A 12 53.75 -44.79 22.29
CA ALA A 12 55.12 -44.23 22.32
C ALA A 12 55.06 -42.72 21.91
N ALA A 13 55.49 -41.90 22.84
CA ALA A 13 55.96 -40.55 22.64
C ALA A 13 57.33 -40.57 22.02
N LEU A 14 57.64 -39.71 21.07
CA LEU A 14 59.02 -39.21 20.88
C LEU A 14 58.97 -37.76 20.38
N SER A 15 59.50 -36.90 21.19
CA SER A 15 59.84 -35.52 21.01
C SER A 15 61.00 -35.33 20.05
N VAL A 16 60.94 -34.38 19.11
CA VAL A 16 62.16 -33.70 18.63
C VAL A 16 61.80 -32.21 18.48
N ALA A 17 62.59 -31.43 19.20
CA ALA A 17 62.57 -29.98 19.23
C ALA A 17 63.60 -29.42 18.20
N LEU A 18 63.39 -28.11 17.95
CA LEU A 18 64.39 -27.13 17.43
C LEU A 18 64.56 -27.02 15.92
N ALA A 19 64.08 -25.90 15.37
CA ALA A 19 64.97 -24.86 14.79
C ALA A 19 64.23 -23.58 14.52
N SER A 20 64.57 -22.54 15.23
CA SER A 20 64.25 -21.16 15.04
C SER A 20 64.85 -20.61 13.74
N ALA A 21 64.07 -19.94 12.90
CA ALA A 21 64.61 -18.99 11.94
C ALA A 21 63.67 -17.80 11.88
N ALA A 22 64.12 -16.70 12.47
CA ALA A 22 63.48 -15.40 12.38
C ALA A 22 63.50 -14.88 10.94
N TYR A 23 62.35 -14.65 10.35
CA TYR A 23 62.19 -13.76 9.22
C TYR A 23 61.30 -12.60 9.63
N ALA A 24 61.91 -11.46 9.92
CA ALA A 24 61.23 -10.19 10.03
C ALA A 24 60.82 -9.75 8.62
N GLY A 25 59.57 -9.99 8.26
CA GLY A 25 58.92 -9.44 7.06
C GLY A 25 58.01 -8.32 7.48
N HIS A 26 58.31 -7.12 7.01
CA HIS A 26 57.49 -5.94 7.20
C HIS A 26 56.06 -6.20 6.69
N ALA A 27 55.15 -6.39 7.61
CA ALA A 27 53.72 -6.32 7.31
C ALA A 27 53.31 -4.84 7.26
N GLU A 28 53.33 -4.26 6.06
CA GLU A 28 52.57 -3.04 5.78
C GLU A 28 51.11 -3.27 6.14
N ALA A 29 50.68 -2.65 7.22
CA ALA A 29 49.29 -2.57 7.57
C ALA A 29 48.53 -1.80 6.47
N ARG A 30 48.00 -2.52 5.49
CA ARG A 30 46.95 -2.02 4.65
C ARG A 30 45.74 -1.74 5.56
N ARG A 31 45.60 -0.50 5.98
CA ARG A 31 44.35 0.02 6.50
C ARG A 31 43.30 -0.12 5.37
N GLY A 32 42.61 -1.25 5.38
CA GLY A 32 41.37 -1.37 4.63
C GLY A 32 40.44 -0.25 5.10
N ALA A 33 40.17 0.67 4.22
CA ALA A 33 39.09 1.58 4.43
C ALA A 33 37.83 0.72 4.53
N ASP A 34 37.34 0.50 5.76
CA ASP A 34 35.99 0.02 5.99
C ASP A 34 35.07 1.03 5.33
N HIS A 35 34.66 0.74 4.10
CA HIS A 35 33.46 1.32 3.56
C HIS A 35 32.31 0.79 4.41
N ALA A 36 32.05 1.46 5.52
CA ALA A 36 30.82 1.28 6.28
C ALA A 36 29.68 1.47 5.29
N THR A 37 29.07 0.37 4.88
CA THR A 37 27.81 0.39 4.14
C THR A 37 26.86 1.24 5.00
N PRO A 38 26.29 2.33 4.48
CA PRO A 38 25.37 3.13 5.28
C PRO A 38 24.33 2.20 5.88
N ALA A 39 24.16 2.24 7.19
CA ALA A 39 23.17 1.43 7.87
C ALA A 39 21.83 1.69 7.21
N ALA A 40 21.25 0.69 6.56
CA ALA A 40 19.95 0.80 5.94
C ALA A 40 18.99 1.28 7.02
N HIS A 41 18.41 2.48 6.86
CA HIS A 41 17.47 3.05 7.82
C HIS A 41 16.30 2.08 8.00
N THR A 42 16.22 1.45 9.17
CA THR A 42 15.19 0.46 9.47
C THR A 42 13.82 1.16 9.48
N LEU A 43 12.93 0.76 8.58
CA LEU A 43 11.58 1.29 8.53
C LEU A 43 10.72 0.66 9.63
N SER A 44 10.22 1.47 10.57
CA SER A 44 9.28 1.03 11.60
C SER A 44 7.92 1.67 11.39
N LEU A 45 6.88 0.82 11.26
CA LEU A 45 5.50 1.23 11.00
C LEU A 45 4.58 0.82 12.15
N HIS A 46 3.63 1.70 12.48
CA HIS A 46 2.58 1.45 13.49
C HIS A 46 1.42 0.60 12.94
N SER A 47 1.25 0.53 11.62
CA SER A 47 0.28 -0.36 10.98
C SER A 47 0.59 -1.81 11.31
N ALA A 48 -0.42 -2.62 11.64
CA ALA A 48 -0.26 -4.03 11.99
C ALA A 48 0.16 -4.86 10.76
N ALA A 49 -0.38 -4.54 9.59
CA ALA A 49 0.06 -5.09 8.31
C ALA A 49 0.37 -3.98 7.31
N ALA A 50 1.42 -4.16 6.52
CA ALA A 50 1.85 -3.18 5.53
C ALA A 50 2.60 -3.83 4.36
N ILE A 51 2.50 -3.22 3.18
CA ILE A 51 3.35 -3.53 2.03
C ILE A 51 3.67 -2.25 1.26
N ILE A 52 4.88 -2.18 0.75
CA ILE A 52 5.34 -1.16 -0.20
C ILE A 52 5.85 -1.90 -1.41
N GLN A 53 5.26 -1.66 -2.57
CA GLN A 53 5.67 -2.28 -3.83
C GLN A 53 5.99 -1.21 -4.87
N ASP A 54 7.11 -1.38 -5.56
CA ASP A 54 7.39 -0.64 -6.78
C ASP A 54 6.37 -1.05 -7.86
N GLN A 55 5.63 -0.08 -8.39
CA GLN A 55 4.55 -0.36 -9.33
C GLN A 55 5.07 -0.81 -10.70
N GLU A 56 6.26 -0.39 -11.10
CA GLU A 56 6.82 -0.66 -12.43
C GLU A 56 7.50 -2.03 -12.46
N THR A 57 8.34 -2.30 -11.45
CA THR A 57 9.11 -3.56 -11.39
C THR A 57 8.38 -4.69 -10.69
N GLY A 58 7.39 -4.38 -9.85
CA GLY A 58 6.72 -5.37 -8.99
C GLY A 58 7.55 -5.75 -7.75
N GLU A 59 8.72 -5.16 -7.55
CA GLU A 59 9.59 -5.41 -6.40
C GLU A 59 8.89 -5.03 -5.09
N ILE A 60 8.90 -5.92 -4.11
CA ILE A 60 8.44 -5.63 -2.75
C ILE A 60 9.58 -4.94 -2.01
N LEU A 61 9.44 -3.64 -1.76
CA LEU A 61 10.43 -2.84 -1.08
C LEU A 61 10.37 -3.01 0.45
N TYR A 62 9.19 -3.30 0.97
CA TYR A 62 8.94 -3.56 2.38
C TYR A 62 7.69 -4.40 2.56
N GLY A 63 7.71 -5.34 3.51
CA GLY A 63 6.56 -6.17 3.89
C GLY A 63 6.53 -6.39 5.41
N LYS A 64 5.33 -6.25 6.00
CA LYS A 64 5.04 -6.57 7.39
C LYS A 64 3.68 -7.23 7.45
N ASN A 65 3.60 -8.49 7.86
CA ASN A 65 2.35 -9.26 7.94
C ASN A 65 1.49 -9.13 6.65
N ALA A 66 2.14 -9.06 5.48
CA ALA A 66 1.50 -8.63 4.23
C ALA A 66 0.44 -9.61 3.72
N SER A 67 0.56 -10.90 4.05
CA SER A 67 -0.40 -11.96 3.71
C SER A 67 -1.55 -12.13 4.73
N THR A 68 -1.49 -11.43 5.87
CA THR A 68 -2.54 -11.54 6.88
C THR A 68 -3.86 -10.96 6.38
N VAL A 69 -4.91 -11.78 6.40
CA VAL A 69 -6.27 -11.37 6.02
C VAL A 69 -6.94 -10.67 7.20
N THR A 70 -7.45 -9.47 6.96
CA THR A 70 -8.09 -8.63 7.98
C THR A 70 -9.24 -7.81 7.36
N PRO A 71 -10.19 -7.32 8.14
CA PRO A 71 -11.20 -6.38 7.68
C PRO A 71 -10.54 -5.12 7.08
N ILE A 72 -11.11 -4.61 5.97
CA ILE A 72 -10.50 -3.52 5.19
C ILE A 72 -11.31 -2.23 5.20
N ALA A 73 -12.47 -2.25 5.84
CA ALA A 73 -13.37 -1.12 5.88
C ALA A 73 -13.62 -0.52 4.47
N SER A 74 -13.71 0.79 4.35
CA SER A 74 -14.03 1.51 3.10
C SER A 74 -12.96 1.42 2.00
N ILE A 75 -11.88 0.64 2.16
CA ILE A 75 -11.03 0.29 1.01
C ILE A 75 -11.86 -0.51 -0.02
N THR A 76 -12.86 -1.25 0.44
CA THR A 76 -13.92 -1.92 -0.35
C THR A 76 -14.47 -1.06 -1.49
N LYS A 77 -14.61 0.26 -1.28
CA LYS A 77 -15.21 1.17 -2.28
C LYS A 77 -14.38 1.30 -3.58
N LEU A 78 -13.12 0.89 -3.58
CA LEU A 78 -12.36 0.77 -4.83
C LEU A 78 -12.91 -0.38 -5.68
N MET A 79 -13.19 -1.54 -5.07
CA MET A 79 -13.83 -2.66 -5.77
C MET A 79 -15.24 -2.28 -6.23
N THR A 80 -16.01 -1.62 -5.38
CA THR A 80 -17.34 -1.09 -5.72
C THR A 80 -17.31 -0.23 -6.98
N ALA A 81 -16.38 0.74 -7.04
CA ALA A 81 -16.25 1.62 -8.19
C ALA A 81 -15.84 0.85 -9.46
N MET A 82 -14.91 -0.09 -9.36
CA MET A 82 -14.50 -0.92 -10.50
C MET A 82 -15.67 -1.71 -11.08
N VAL A 83 -16.47 -2.38 -10.22
CA VAL A 83 -17.62 -3.18 -10.65
C VAL A 83 -18.69 -2.32 -11.30
N VAL A 84 -18.97 -1.12 -10.74
CA VAL A 84 -19.93 -0.18 -11.34
C VAL A 84 -19.46 0.28 -12.72
N LEU A 85 -18.18 0.61 -12.88
CA LEU A 85 -17.63 1.08 -14.15
C LEU A 85 -17.54 -0.04 -15.19
N ASP A 86 -17.18 -1.26 -14.78
CA ASP A 86 -17.13 -2.41 -15.67
C ASP A 86 -18.50 -2.80 -16.24
N ALA A 87 -19.56 -2.52 -15.49
CA ALA A 87 -20.92 -2.79 -15.94
C ALA A 87 -21.40 -1.84 -17.06
N GLY A 88 -20.65 -0.77 -17.35
CA GLY A 88 -20.98 0.18 -18.42
C GLY A 88 -22.31 0.91 -18.21
N LEU A 89 -22.78 1.04 -16.98
CA LEU A 89 -24.04 1.70 -16.65
C LEU A 89 -23.96 3.20 -16.93
N ASP A 90 -25.09 3.80 -17.34
CA ASP A 90 -25.15 5.25 -17.58
C ASP A 90 -24.80 6.03 -16.31
N LEU A 91 -23.73 6.80 -16.39
CA LEU A 91 -23.25 7.64 -15.30
C LEU A 91 -24.15 8.85 -15.04
N ASN A 92 -24.98 9.25 -16.01
CA ASN A 92 -25.96 10.32 -15.88
C ASN A 92 -27.30 9.85 -15.30
N GLU A 93 -27.48 8.53 -15.17
CA GLU A 93 -28.70 7.99 -14.55
C GLU A 93 -28.84 8.54 -13.13
N THR A 94 -30.04 9.12 -12.88
CA THR A 94 -30.40 9.64 -11.55
C THR A 94 -30.81 8.51 -10.62
N ILE A 95 -30.12 8.39 -9.49
CA ILE A 95 -30.38 7.41 -8.44
C ILE A 95 -30.87 8.13 -7.20
N THR A 96 -32.03 7.68 -6.67
CA THR A 96 -32.55 8.19 -5.41
C THR A 96 -32.10 7.33 -4.24
N ILE A 97 -31.54 7.98 -3.22
CA ILE A 97 -31.20 7.35 -1.94
C ILE A 97 -32.46 6.84 -1.28
N SER A 98 -32.51 5.58 -0.90
CA SER A 98 -33.63 4.95 -0.20
C SER A 98 -33.28 4.62 1.26
N ASP A 99 -34.29 4.18 2.02
CA ASP A 99 -34.05 3.69 3.38
C ASP A 99 -33.16 2.45 3.43
N GLU A 100 -33.14 1.64 2.36
CA GLU A 100 -32.25 0.48 2.20
C GLU A 100 -30.77 0.86 2.17
N ASP A 101 -30.44 2.11 1.78
CA ASP A 101 -29.06 2.59 1.75
C ASP A 101 -28.57 3.06 3.13
N MET A 102 -29.44 3.03 4.14
CA MET A 102 -29.07 3.42 5.51
C MET A 102 -28.24 2.33 6.18
N ASP A 103 -27.20 2.77 6.89
CA ASP A 103 -26.34 1.86 7.65
C ASP A 103 -27.06 1.33 8.89
N SER A 104 -27.47 0.07 8.83
CA SER A 104 -28.07 -0.66 9.94
C SER A 104 -27.02 -1.41 10.81
N LEU A 105 -25.75 -1.49 10.35
CA LEU A 105 -24.71 -2.28 11.03
C LEU A 105 -23.98 -1.48 12.10
N ARG A 106 -23.67 -0.19 11.81
CA ARG A 106 -22.76 0.63 12.64
C ARG A 106 -23.35 2.00 12.97
N GLY A 107 -24.50 2.35 12.40
CA GLY A 107 -25.15 3.62 12.63
C GLY A 107 -24.34 4.83 12.12
N THR A 108 -23.55 4.67 11.06
CA THR A 108 -22.76 5.77 10.50
C THR A 108 -23.65 6.88 9.97
N ARG A 109 -23.24 8.12 10.22
CA ARG A 109 -23.99 9.29 9.77
C ARG A 109 -23.68 9.58 8.31
N SER A 110 -24.72 10.01 7.56
CA SER A 110 -24.61 10.53 6.20
C SER A 110 -25.43 11.81 6.05
N ARG A 111 -24.96 12.68 5.15
CA ARG A 111 -25.69 13.89 4.77
C ARG A 111 -26.64 13.67 3.60
N LEU A 112 -26.50 12.57 2.86
CA LEU A 112 -27.45 12.11 1.86
C LEU A 112 -28.61 11.45 2.57
N LYS A 113 -29.74 12.15 2.67
CA LYS A 113 -30.98 11.62 3.29
C LYS A 113 -31.76 10.79 2.29
N PRO A 114 -32.59 9.81 2.73
CA PRO A 114 -33.57 9.18 1.87
C PRO A 114 -34.39 10.25 1.13
N GLY A 115 -34.65 10.01 -0.16
CA GLY A 115 -35.28 10.97 -1.08
C GLY A 115 -34.30 11.90 -1.81
N ALA A 116 -33.02 11.95 -1.40
CA ALA A 116 -31.99 12.67 -2.14
C ALA A 116 -31.69 11.97 -3.48
N SER A 117 -31.70 12.71 -4.57
CA SER A 117 -31.43 12.18 -5.92
C SER A 117 -30.15 12.77 -6.46
N LEU A 118 -29.26 11.93 -6.98
CA LEU A 118 -27.96 12.27 -7.54
C LEU A 118 -27.68 11.38 -8.75
N THR A 119 -26.84 11.84 -9.65
CA THR A 119 -26.37 10.99 -10.75
C THR A 119 -25.48 9.86 -10.22
N ARG A 120 -25.37 8.77 -10.97
CA ARG A 120 -24.43 7.67 -10.67
C ARG A 120 -23.00 8.18 -10.56
N ASP A 121 -22.61 9.13 -11.42
CA ASP A 121 -21.32 9.81 -11.37
C ASP A 121 -21.09 10.53 -10.03
N GLU A 122 -22.03 11.34 -9.59
CA GLU A 122 -21.95 12.05 -8.32
C GLU A 122 -21.85 11.09 -7.12
N LEU A 123 -22.59 9.98 -7.15
CA LEU A 123 -22.50 8.94 -6.12
C LEU A 123 -21.10 8.27 -6.10
N LEU A 124 -20.56 7.90 -7.27
CA LEU A 124 -19.20 7.37 -7.39
C LEU A 124 -18.17 8.35 -6.82
N ARG A 125 -18.30 9.62 -7.17
CA ARG A 125 -17.40 10.69 -6.76
C ARG A 125 -17.33 10.83 -5.25
N VAL A 126 -18.48 10.94 -4.57
CA VAL A 126 -18.48 11.11 -3.11
C VAL A 126 -18.19 9.80 -2.36
N ALA A 127 -18.52 8.62 -2.93
CA ALA A 127 -18.13 7.34 -2.37
C ALA A 127 -16.61 7.16 -2.35
N LEU A 128 -15.90 7.59 -3.40
CA LEU A 128 -14.46 7.48 -3.51
C LEU A 128 -13.73 8.57 -2.73
N MET A 129 -14.08 9.84 -2.94
CA MET A 129 -13.40 10.99 -2.34
C MET A 129 -13.68 11.13 -0.84
N ALA A 130 -14.97 11.17 -0.48
CA ALA A 130 -15.43 11.42 0.89
C ALA A 130 -15.78 10.14 1.66
N SER A 131 -15.64 8.96 1.01
CA SER A 131 -15.99 7.68 1.60
C SER A 131 -17.46 7.59 2.02
N GLU A 132 -18.37 8.21 1.27
CA GLU A 132 -19.79 8.29 1.58
C GLU A 132 -20.43 6.89 1.50
N ASN A 133 -21.04 6.44 2.61
CA ASN A 133 -21.54 5.08 2.72
C ASN A 133 -22.86 4.87 1.99
N ARG A 134 -23.80 5.82 2.09
CA ARG A 134 -25.11 5.69 1.39
C ARG A 134 -24.94 5.76 -0.12
N ALA A 135 -23.98 6.57 -0.60
CA ALA A 135 -23.65 6.59 -2.00
C ALA A 135 -23.14 5.21 -2.50
N ALA A 136 -22.25 4.58 -1.74
CA ALA A 136 -21.76 3.25 -2.08
C ALA A 136 -22.85 2.18 -1.99
N ALA A 137 -23.73 2.24 -0.99
CA ALA A 137 -24.87 1.33 -0.84
C ALA A 137 -25.82 1.46 -2.04
N ALA A 138 -26.22 2.70 -2.40
CA ALA A 138 -27.09 2.96 -3.54
C ALA A 138 -26.52 2.46 -4.86
N LEU A 139 -25.20 2.61 -5.07
CA LEU A 139 -24.50 2.06 -6.24
C LEU A 139 -24.61 0.53 -6.31
N GLY A 140 -24.44 -0.17 -5.18
CA GLY A 140 -24.59 -1.62 -5.12
C GLY A 140 -26.03 -2.07 -5.29
N ARG A 141 -26.99 -1.39 -4.64
CA ARG A 141 -28.43 -1.69 -4.72
C ARG A 141 -28.96 -1.52 -6.14
N THR A 142 -28.54 -0.48 -6.86
CA THR A 142 -29.01 -0.17 -8.23
C THR A 142 -28.21 -0.88 -9.32
N TYR A 143 -27.36 -1.81 -8.95
CA TYR A 143 -26.69 -2.68 -9.91
C TYR A 143 -27.69 -3.66 -10.53
N PRO A 144 -27.56 -4.04 -11.82
CA PRO A 144 -28.43 -5.04 -12.44
C PRO A 144 -28.47 -6.34 -11.64
N GLY A 145 -29.63 -6.73 -11.16
CA GLY A 145 -29.84 -7.88 -10.28
C GLY A 145 -29.61 -7.59 -8.79
N GLY A 146 -29.49 -6.30 -8.41
CA GLY A 146 -29.44 -5.85 -7.03
C GLY A 146 -28.13 -6.16 -6.28
N ILE A 147 -28.18 -5.97 -4.95
CA ILE A 147 -26.99 -6.08 -4.09
C ILE A 147 -26.35 -7.47 -4.10
N GLU A 148 -27.13 -8.53 -4.22
CA GLU A 148 -26.58 -9.89 -4.30
C GLU A 148 -25.78 -10.11 -5.58
N ALA A 149 -26.30 -9.66 -6.74
CA ALA A 149 -25.60 -9.74 -8.01
C ALA A 149 -24.33 -8.87 -7.95
N PHE A 150 -24.41 -7.69 -7.34
CA PHE A 150 -23.28 -6.80 -7.13
C PHE A 150 -22.16 -7.46 -6.31
N THR A 151 -22.51 -8.04 -5.17
CA THR A 151 -21.55 -8.72 -4.30
C THR A 151 -20.90 -9.93 -5.00
N ARG A 152 -21.68 -10.70 -5.78
CA ARG A 152 -21.10 -11.75 -6.63
C ARG A 152 -20.11 -11.20 -7.65
N ALA A 153 -20.45 -10.07 -8.29
CA ALA A 153 -19.55 -9.41 -9.26
C ALA A 153 -18.25 -8.92 -8.59
N MET A 154 -18.33 -8.35 -7.38
CA MET A 154 -17.15 -7.95 -6.60
C MET A 154 -16.22 -9.14 -6.33
N ASN A 155 -16.78 -10.27 -5.86
CA ASN A 155 -15.98 -11.46 -5.57
C ASN A 155 -15.44 -12.13 -6.83
N HIS A 156 -16.20 -12.15 -7.92
CA HIS A 156 -15.71 -12.60 -9.22
C HIS A 156 -14.53 -11.74 -9.72
N LYS A 157 -14.66 -10.41 -9.61
CA LYS A 157 -13.56 -9.49 -9.96
C LYS A 157 -12.33 -9.73 -9.09
N ALA A 158 -12.50 -10.00 -7.80
CA ALA A 158 -11.39 -10.35 -6.90
C ALA A 158 -10.67 -11.62 -7.37
N GLN A 159 -11.41 -12.66 -7.76
CA GLN A 159 -10.83 -13.88 -8.31
C GLN A 159 -10.06 -13.63 -9.61
N MET A 160 -10.62 -12.85 -10.54
CA MET A 160 -9.94 -12.46 -11.78
C MET A 160 -8.62 -11.71 -11.54
N LEU A 161 -8.55 -10.92 -10.46
CA LEU A 161 -7.34 -10.21 -10.06
C LEU A 161 -6.35 -11.08 -9.26
N GLY A 162 -6.71 -12.34 -8.97
CA GLY A 162 -5.89 -13.24 -8.16
C GLY A 162 -5.83 -12.83 -6.68
N MET A 163 -6.89 -12.17 -6.17
CA MET A 163 -7.02 -11.73 -4.77
C MET A 163 -7.57 -12.88 -3.91
N ASN A 164 -6.78 -13.93 -3.74
CA ASN A 164 -7.24 -15.20 -3.16
C ASN A 164 -7.58 -15.13 -1.66
N GLY A 165 -7.02 -14.16 -0.93
CA GLY A 165 -7.32 -13.89 0.47
C GLY A 165 -8.44 -12.88 0.67
N SER A 166 -9.13 -12.44 -0.40
CA SER A 166 -10.10 -11.35 -0.33
C SER A 166 -11.53 -11.87 -0.48
N ARG A 167 -12.44 -11.26 0.28
CA ARG A 167 -13.88 -11.47 0.19
C ARG A 167 -14.60 -10.15 0.38
N PHE A 168 -15.64 -9.94 -0.41
CA PHE A 168 -16.51 -8.77 -0.35
C PHE A 168 -17.92 -9.23 0.01
N ASP A 169 -18.52 -8.58 1.00
CA ASP A 169 -19.82 -8.89 1.57
C ASP A 169 -20.84 -7.78 1.35
N ASP A 170 -20.36 -6.53 1.25
CA ASP A 170 -21.18 -5.36 0.93
C ASP A 170 -20.41 -4.35 0.05
N ALA A 171 -21.11 -3.36 -0.49
CA ALA A 171 -20.55 -2.32 -1.35
C ALA A 171 -19.80 -1.21 -0.57
N THR A 172 -19.94 -1.15 0.77
CA THR A 172 -19.51 -0.01 1.59
C THR A 172 -18.23 -0.28 2.37
N GLY A 173 -18.01 -1.53 2.77
CA GLY A 173 -16.98 -1.94 3.73
C GLY A 173 -17.39 -1.73 5.18
N LEU A 174 -18.69 -1.65 5.48
CA LEU A 174 -19.20 -1.57 6.85
C LEU A 174 -19.28 -2.95 7.50
N SER A 175 -19.56 -3.99 6.74
CA SER A 175 -19.44 -5.37 7.22
C SER A 175 -17.98 -5.73 7.48
N SER A 176 -17.70 -6.34 8.64
CA SER A 176 -16.38 -6.89 8.96
C SER A 176 -16.00 -8.10 8.11
N ALA A 177 -16.95 -8.65 7.35
CA ALA A 177 -16.72 -9.72 6.38
C ALA A 177 -16.12 -9.24 5.05
N ASN A 178 -16.01 -7.92 4.83
CA ASN A 178 -15.15 -7.38 3.78
C ASN A 178 -13.69 -7.49 4.24
N VAL A 179 -13.01 -8.51 3.80
CA VAL A 179 -11.65 -8.85 4.22
C VAL A 179 -10.69 -8.92 3.04
N SER A 180 -9.42 -8.63 3.28
CA SER A 180 -8.34 -8.75 2.31
C SER A 180 -6.99 -8.79 3.02
N SER A 181 -5.94 -9.14 2.30
CA SER A 181 -4.55 -8.98 2.72
C SER A 181 -3.91 -7.75 2.09
N ALA A 182 -2.79 -7.27 2.65
CA ALA A 182 -2.06 -6.17 2.04
C ALA A 182 -1.53 -6.52 0.63
N GLU A 183 -1.13 -7.78 0.41
CA GLU A 183 -0.70 -8.29 -0.91
C GLU A 183 -1.83 -8.23 -1.94
N ASP A 184 -3.04 -8.66 -1.57
CA ASP A 184 -4.20 -8.60 -2.46
C ASP A 184 -4.63 -7.15 -2.73
N LEU A 185 -4.55 -6.28 -1.73
CA LEU A 185 -4.86 -4.87 -1.93
C LEU A 185 -3.88 -4.14 -2.86
N VAL A 186 -2.64 -4.61 -2.99
CA VAL A 186 -1.73 -4.12 -4.05
C VAL A 186 -2.31 -4.41 -5.43
N LYS A 187 -2.85 -5.62 -5.64
CA LYS A 187 -3.50 -6.00 -6.91
C LYS A 187 -4.73 -5.15 -7.18
N LEU A 188 -5.56 -4.92 -6.15
CA LEU A 188 -6.72 -4.04 -6.23
C LEU A 188 -6.34 -2.60 -6.63
N VAL A 189 -5.34 -2.02 -5.95
CA VAL A 189 -4.89 -0.65 -6.22
C VAL A 189 -4.30 -0.55 -7.64
N ARG A 190 -3.51 -1.53 -8.06
CA ARG A 190 -2.95 -1.60 -9.41
C ARG A 190 -4.05 -1.63 -10.48
N ALA A 191 -5.08 -2.44 -10.28
CA ALA A 191 -6.22 -2.54 -11.18
C ALA A 191 -7.07 -1.25 -11.16
N ALA A 192 -7.43 -0.76 -9.98
CA ALA A 192 -8.21 0.46 -9.81
C ALA A 192 -7.53 1.69 -10.42
N HIS A 193 -6.21 1.73 -10.39
CA HIS A 193 -5.42 2.82 -10.97
C HIS A 193 -5.50 2.87 -12.52
N GLN A 194 -6.02 1.85 -13.20
CA GLN A 194 -6.25 1.90 -14.66
C GLN A 194 -7.49 2.73 -15.04
N TYR A 195 -8.40 2.97 -14.11
CA TYR A 195 -9.64 3.72 -14.34
C TYR A 195 -9.42 5.22 -14.11
N ASP A 196 -9.61 6.04 -15.14
CA ASP A 196 -9.42 7.49 -15.07
C ASP A 196 -10.32 8.13 -14.02
N LEU A 197 -11.58 7.71 -13.95
CA LEU A 197 -12.53 8.24 -12.97
C LEU A 197 -12.13 7.90 -11.52
N ILE A 198 -11.63 6.68 -11.28
CA ILE A 198 -11.16 6.30 -9.94
C ILE A 198 -9.95 7.15 -9.54
N ARG A 199 -8.98 7.34 -10.43
CA ARG A 199 -7.83 8.24 -10.17
C ARG A 199 -8.31 9.65 -9.87
N SER A 200 -9.16 10.21 -10.73
CA SER A 200 -9.70 11.55 -10.59
C SER A 200 -10.40 11.73 -9.25
N TYR A 201 -11.39 10.87 -8.93
CA TYR A 201 -12.21 11.06 -7.74
C TYR A 201 -11.47 10.78 -6.44
N THR A 202 -10.55 9.84 -6.41
CA THR A 202 -9.77 9.54 -5.21
C THR A 202 -8.72 10.59 -4.88
N THR A 203 -8.37 11.46 -5.83
CA THR A 203 -7.37 12.52 -5.67
C THR A 203 -7.95 13.95 -5.63
N MET A 204 -9.27 14.09 -5.79
CA MET A 204 -9.94 15.39 -5.57
C MET A 204 -9.82 15.80 -4.10
N THR A 205 -9.56 17.09 -3.85
CA THR A 205 -9.48 17.65 -2.49
C THR A 205 -10.85 17.89 -1.87
N GLY A 206 -11.83 18.25 -2.70
CA GLY A 206 -13.21 18.51 -2.30
C GLY A 206 -14.12 18.62 -3.50
N HIS A 207 -15.42 18.52 -3.24
CA HIS A 207 -16.49 18.68 -4.23
C HIS A 207 -17.78 19.15 -3.56
N GLU A 208 -18.54 20.00 -4.23
CA GLU A 208 -19.84 20.45 -3.80
C GLU A 208 -20.93 19.78 -4.64
N LEU A 209 -21.87 19.15 -3.97
CA LEU A 209 -23.10 18.61 -4.56
C LEU A 209 -24.26 19.55 -4.28
N HIS A 210 -25.24 19.60 -5.19
CA HIS A 210 -26.48 20.30 -4.96
C HIS A 210 -27.61 19.27 -4.76
N VAL A 211 -28.07 19.12 -3.53
CA VAL A 211 -29.14 18.17 -3.17
C VAL A 211 -30.38 18.92 -2.68
N ALA A 212 -31.48 18.73 -3.34
CA ALA A 212 -32.75 19.44 -3.05
C ALA A 212 -32.54 20.97 -2.94
N GLY A 213 -31.76 21.55 -3.87
CA GLY A 213 -31.49 23.00 -3.93
C GLY A 213 -30.48 23.51 -2.86
N ARG A 214 -29.84 22.62 -2.09
CA ARG A 214 -28.90 23.00 -1.03
C ARG A 214 -27.47 22.49 -1.38
N PRO A 215 -26.43 23.33 -1.24
CA PRO A 215 -25.08 22.90 -1.43
C PRO A 215 -24.62 21.99 -0.27
N LEU A 216 -23.96 20.89 -0.61
CA LEU A 216 -23.33 19.96 0.32
C LEU A 216 -21.86 19.82 -0.06
N ALA A 217 -20.97 20.50 0.65
CA ALA A 217 -19.53 20.39 0.43
C ALA A 217 -18.97 19.10 1.03
N TYR A 218 -18.26 18.31 0.24
CA TYR A 218 -17.54 17.10 0.63
C TYR A 218 -16.03 17.32 0.49
N HIS A 219 -15.25 16.69 1.36
CA HIS A 219 -13.79 16.79 1.34
C HIS A 219 -13.17 15.39 1.33
N ASN A 220 -11.97 15.30 0.76
CA ASN A 220 -11.22 14.05 0.75
C ASN A 220 -10.88 13.59 2.17
N THR A 221 -11.07 12.31 2.42
CA THR A 221 -10.78 11.72 3.74
C THR A 221 -9.28 11.55 4.00
N ASN A 222 -8.44 11.59 2.97
CA ASN A 222 -7.00 11.53 3.10
C ASN A 222 -6.39 12.94 3.05
N ARG A 223 -5.87 13.41 4.18
CA ARG A 223 -5.23 14.73 4.28
C ARG A 223 -3.98 14.88 3.41
N LEU A 224 -3.33 13.79 3.02
CA LEU A 224 -2.16 13.83 2.15
C LEU A 224 -2.51 14.30 0.73
N VAL A 225 -3.76 14.10 0.29
CA VAL A 225 -4.25 14.58 -1.01
C VAL A 225 -4.25 16.11 -1.08
N ALA A 226 -4.62 16.78 0.01
CA ALA A 226 -4.61 18.24 0.08
C ALA A 226 -3.20 18.82 0.30
N ASN A 227 -2.21 17.96 0.60
CA ASN A 227 -0.84 18.38 0.83
C ASN A 227 -0.05 18.36 -0.48
N GLY A 228 0.24 19.54 -1.04
CA GLY A 228 0.96 19.71 -2.31
C GLY A 228 2.35 19.06 -2.39
N SER A 229 2.88 18.53 -1.28
CA SER A 229 4.15 17.81 -1.26
C SER A 229 4.03 16.33 -1.70
N TRP A 230 2.81 15.82 -1.92
CA TRP A 230 2.55 14.45 -2.35
C TRP A 230 2.04 14.40 -3.79
N ASN A 231 2.69 13.59 -4.62
CA ASN A 231 2.19 13.27 -5.97
C ASN A 231 1.42 11.95 -5.90
N ILE A 232 0.13 12.04 -5.56
CA ILE A 232 -0.76 10.89 -5.36
C ILE A 232 -1.58 10.67 -6.63
N GLY A 233 -1.51 9.46 -7.19
CA GLY A 233 -2.30 9.04 -8.34
C GLY A 233 -3.58 8.28 -7.97
N LEU A 234 -3.64 7.70 -6.75
CA LEU A 234 -4.82 7.06 -6.19
C LEU A 234 -4.74 7.05 -4.67
N SER A 235 -5.87 7.23 -3.99
CA SER A 235 -5.94 7.17 -2.54
C SER A 235 -7.28 6.63 -2.05
N LYS A 236 -7.28 5.76 -1.05
CA LYS A 236 -8.50 5.41 -0.31
C LYS A 236 -8.20 5.15 1.15
N THR A 237 -9.02 5.70 2.04
CA THR A 237 -8.96 5.45 3.48
C THR A 237 -10.09 4.52 3.90
N GLY A 238 -9.86 3.77 4.99
CA GLY A 238 -10.86 2.96 5.67
C GLY A 238 -10.78 3.15 7.18
N PHE A 239 -11.90 2.97 7.86
CA PHE A 239 -11.96 2.89 9.31
C PHE A 239 -13.27 2.22 9.76
N THR A 240 -13.14 1.17 10.53
CA THR A 240 -14.14 0.62 11.46
C THR A 240 -13.39 0.18 12.72
N ASN A 241 -14.11 -0.13 13.79
CA ASN A 241 -13.44 -0.62 15.01
C ASN A 241 -12.73 -1.96 14.78
N ASP A 242 -13.29 -2.81 13.88
CA ASP A 242 -12.70 -4.12 13.58
C ASP A 242 -11.52 -4.03 12.62
N ALA A 243 -11.55 -3.09 11.67
CA ALA A 243 -10.49 -2.93 10.67
C ALA A 243 -9.34 -2.05 11.15
N GLY A 244 -9.51 -1.30 12.23
CA GLY A 244 -8.59 -0.22 12.56
C GLY A 244 -8.55 0.84 11.45
N ARG A 245 -7.49 1.62 11.39
CA ARG A 245 -7.32 2.65 10.35
C ARG A 245 -6.53 2.10 9.18
N CYS A 246 -7.16 2.08 8.02
CA CYS A 246 -6.59 1.58 6.77
C CYS A 246 -6.31 2.73 5.79
N LEU A 247 -5.27 2.57 4.98
CA LEU A 247 -4.91 3.47 3.90
C LEU A 247 -4.28 2.68 2.77
N VAL A 248 -4.74 2.94 1.56
CA VAL A 248 -4.02 2.55 0.34
C VAL A 248 -3.68 3.78 -0.46
N LEU A 249 -2.49 3.79 -1.04
CA LEU A 249 -1.98 4.86 -1.89
C LEU A 249 -1.28 4.27 -3.11
N GLN A 250 -1.46 4.94 -4.25
CA GLN A 250 -0.50 4.93 -5.33
C GLN A 250 0.09 6.34 -5.44
N ALA A 251 1.42 6.46 -5.41
CA ALA A 251 2.09 7.75 -5.44
C ALA A 251 3.46 7.67 -6.13
N LYS A 252 3.96 8.82 -6.63
CA LYS A 252 5.34 8.96 -7.08
C LYS A 252 6.17 9.54 -5.94
N LEU A 253 7.12 8.74 -5.43
CA LEU A 253 8.04 9.09 -4.34
C LEU A 253 9.48 8.74 -4.75
N ALA A 254 10.43 9.64 -4.53
CA ALA A 254 11.84 9.44 -4.88
C ALA A 254 12.02 8.90 -6.32
N GLU A 255 11.31 9.49 -7.27
CA GLU A 255 11.25 9.13 -8.70
C GLU A 255 10.68 7.73 -9.01
N ARG A 256 10.17 6.99 -8.00
CA ARG A 256 9.51 5.69 -8.16
C ARG A 256 8.01 5.83 -8.04
N LYS A 257 7.27 5.11 -8.87
CA LYS A 257 5.83 4.89 -8.65
C LYS A 257 5.65 3.73 -7.70
N VAL A 258 5.09 3.99 -6.54
CA VAL A 258 4.91 2.99 -5.49
C VAL A 258 3.45 2.80 -5.12
N ILE A 259 3.10 1.57 -4.77
CA ILE A 259 1.84 1.23 -4.12
C ILE A 259 2.14 0.98 -2.65
N ILE A 260 1.41 1.65 -1.77
CA ILE A 260 1.53 1.56 -0.32
C ILE A 260 0.19 1.09 0.23
N VAL A 261 0.21 0.02 1.02
CA VAL A 261 -0.93 -0.47 1.77
C VAL A 261 -0.59 -0.48 3.25
N LEU A 262 -1.45 0.12 4.06
CA LEU A 262 -1.34 0.20 5.51
C LEU A 262 -2.67 -0.25 6.11
N LEU A 263 -2.66 -1.32 6.90
CA LEU A 263 -3.84 -1.91 7.51
C LEU A 263 -3.72 -1.92 9.03
N ASP A 264 -4.85 -1.76 9.68
CA ASP A 264 -4.98 -1.78 11.13
C ASP A 264 -3.93 -0.90 11.82
N SER A 265 -3.88 0.37 11.44
CA SER A 265 -3.05 1.36 12.12
C SER A 265 -3.74 1.85 13.38
N TRP A 266 -3.07 1.71 14.51
CA TRP A 266 -3.58 2.19 15.78
C TRP A 266 -3.35 3.70 15.94
N GLY A 267 -4.39 4.42 16.39
CA GLY A 267 -4.34 5.86 16.63
C GLY A 267 -4.76 6.74 15.44
N LYS A 268 -5.25 7.94 15.76
CA LYS A 268 -5.97 8.84 14.83
C LYS A 268 -5.15 9.27 13.60
N LEU A 269 -3.84 9.45 13.75
CA LEU A 269 -2.94 9.94 12.69
C LEU A 269 -1.87 8.92 12.29
N SER A 270 -1.88 7.72 12.84
CA SER A 270 -0.80 6.74 12.67
C SER A 270 -0.57 6.36 11.21
N ARG A 271 -1.64 6.08 10.42
CA ARG A 271 -1.51 5.78 9.00
C ARG A 271 -0.88 6.93 8.17
N ILE A 272 -1.13 8.18 8.58
CA ILE A 272 -0.52 9.36 7.95
C ILE A 272 0.96 9.47 8.36
N GLY A 273 1.26 9.23 9.64
CA GLY A 273 2.62 9.16 10.15
C GLY A 273 3.41 8.04 9.48
N ASP A 274 2.80 6.85 9.28
CA ASP A 274 3.42 5.74 8.57
C ASP A 274 3.72 6.10 7.10
N ALA A 275 2.76 6.72 6.40
CA ALA A 275 2.99 7.19 5.03
C ALA A 275 4.18 8.17 4.95
N ASN A 276 4.27 9.14 5.88
CA ASN A 276 5.40 10.07 5.94
C ASN A 276 6.74 9.38 6.27
N ARG A 277 6.74 8.37 7.16
CA ARG A 277 7.94 7.55 7.44
C ARG A 277 8.40 6.78 6.21
N ILE A 278 7.45 6.19 5.47
CA ILE A 278 7.74 5.50 4.21
C ILE A 278 8.35 6.46 3.19
N ARG A 279 7.78 7.65 3.04
CA ARG A 279 8.32 8.66 2.14
C ARG A 279 9.76 9.02 2.50
N ALA A 280 10.01 9.37 3.75
CA ALA A 280 11.35 9.71 4.24
C ALA A 280 12.33 8.55 4.05
N TRP A 281 11.89 7.31 4.30
CA TRP A 281 12.69 6.11 4.11
C TRP A 281 13.04 5.88 2.63
N LEU A 282 12.08 6.03 1.71
CA LEU A 282 12.33 5.91 0.26
C LEU A 282 13.29 7.01 -0.23
N GLU A 283 13.13 8.25 0.23
CA GLU A 283 14.00 9.38 -0.11
C GLU A 283 15.44 9.15 0.39
N ALA A 284 15.61 8.63 1.61
CA ALA A 284 16.93 8.32 2.18
C ALA A 284 17.63 7.13 1.50
N ASN A 285 16.86 6.16 0.98
CA ASN A 285 17.39 4.99 0.28
C ASN A 285 17.37 5.13 -1.25
N ALA A 286 16.94 6.26 -1.79
CA ALA A 286 17.11 6.56 -3.20
C ALA A 286 18.61 6.60 -3.50
N ARG A 287 19.10 5.70 -4.37
CA ARG A 287 20.53 5.67 -4.75
C ARG A 287 20.89 7.06 -5.25
N PRO A 288 22.00 7.65 -4.78
CA PRO A 288 22.50 8.87 -5.39
C PRO A 288 22.74 8.55 -6.88
N GLN A 289 22.05 9.25 -7.75
CA GLN A 289 22.44 9.23 -9.16
C GLN A 289 23.90 9.61 -9.21
N SER A 290 24.73 8.76 -9.78
CA SER A 290 26.17 8.94 -9.93
C SER A 290 26.43 10.21 -10.76
N SER A 291 26.44 11.35 -10.12
CA SER A 291 26.99 12.60 -10.65
C SER A 291 28.54 12.56 -10.52
N GLY A 292 29.16 11.56 -11.12
CA GLY A 292 30.57 11.30 -10.94
C GLY A 292 31.27 10.67 -12.12
N VAL A 293 31.00 11.11 -13.36
CA VAL A 293 31.93 10.84 -14.45
C VAL A 293 31.88 12.01 -15.44
N HIS A 294 32.48 13.14 -15.13
CA HIS A 294 32.94 14.13 -16.12
C HIS A 294 33.85 15.19 -15.48
N LYS A 295 34.92 14.79 -14.75
CA LYS A 295 35.98 15.71 -14.35
C LYS A 295 37.39 15.11 -14.39
N ALA A 296 37.66 14.08 -15.17
CA ALA A 296 38.98 13.50 -15.29
C ALA A 296 39.62 13.55 -16.71
N ALA A 297 38.97 14.19 -17.69
CA ALA A 297 39.47 14.18 -19.07
C ALA A 297 39.99 15.54 -19.59
N GLN A 298 40.24 16.52 -18.71
CA GLN A 298 40.68 17.86 -19.19
C GLN A 298 42.00 18.35 -18.58
N LYS A 299 42.82 17.49 -18.02
CA LYS A 299 44.11 17.90 -17.42
C LYS A 299 45.36 17.29 -18.04
N SER A 300 45.31 16.69 -19.24
CA SER A 300 46.46 16.10 -19.92
C SER A 300 46.71 16.62 -21.33
N ARG A 301 46.37 17.90 -21.61
CA ARG A 301 46.69 18.52 -22.91
C ARG A 301 47.24 19.92 -22.74
N LYS A 302 48.32 20.08 -21.97
CA LYS A 302 49.23 21.25 -22.04
C LYS A 302 50.56 20.81 -21.45
N LEU A 303 51.46 20.37 -22.33
CA LEU A 303 52.93 20.45 -22.19
C LEU A 303 53.57 19.62 -23.33
N ALA A 304 53.89 20.26 -24.44
CA ALA A 304 54.99 19.92 -25.30
C ALA A 304 55.53 21.23 -25.83
N PRO A 305 56.80 21.59 -25.56
CA PRO A 305 57.43 22.75 -26.14
C PRO A 305 58.05 22.39 -27.50
N ALA A 306 58.16 23.41 -28.32
CA ALA A 306 58.96 23.69 -29.52
C ALA A 306 59.82 22.63 -30.13
#